data_a02d7d2108ab5aacc1b6df85d42efadc
#
_entry.id   a02d7d2108ab5aacc1b6df85d42efadc
#
_cell.length_a   1.000
_cell.length_b   1.000
_cell.length_c   1.000
_cell.angle_alpha   90.00
_cell.angle_beta   90.00
_cell.angle_gamma   90.00
#
_symmetry.space_group_name_H-M   'P 1'
#
loop_
_entity.id
_entity.type
_entity.pdbx_description
1 polymer ?
#
loop_
_entity_poly.entity_id
_entity_poly.type
_entity_poly.pdbx_seq_one_letter_code
_entity_poly.pdbx_strand_id
1 'polypeptide(L)'
;MATELQTEQRELAKFIRAGASRGPQCFGSYFDEKGGSCALGAVYDAVYHLPREHGKLIPDHLERLFRCLDEVTKRCPHEGCHKRLPLAPMLVHLNDDHVWTREQIADWLTAESQ
;
A
#
# COMPACT_ATOMS: atom_id res chain seq x y z
N MET A 1 7.75 -14.46 16.89
CA MET A 1 6.50 -14.45 16.10
C MET A 1 6.20 -13.04 15.61
N ALA A 2 5.69 -12.91 14.42
CA ALA A 2 5.30 -11.61 13.91
C ALA A 2 4.06 -11.11 14.66
N THR A 3 4.03 -9.80 14.97
CA THR A 3 2.83 -9.17 15.51
C THR A 3 1.78 -9.06 14.40
N GLU A 4 0.52 -8.82 14.80
CA GLU A 4 -0.56 -8.59 13.85
C GLU A 4 -0.24 -7.43 12.92
N LEU A 5 0.31 -6.33 13.45
CA LEU A 5 0.75 -5.19 12.67
C LEU A 5 1.82 -5.55 11.64
N GLN A 6 2.82 -6.35 12.03
CA GLN A 6 3.86 -6.79 11.10
C GLN A 6 3.28 -7.63 9.97
N THR A 7 2.32 -8.50 10.28
CA THR A 7 1.63 -9.31 9.28
C THR A 7 0.87 -8.43 8.29
N GLU A 8 0.16 -7.42 8.78
CA GLU A 8 -0.60 -6.50 7.95
C GLU A 8 0.30 -5.67 7.04
N GLN A 9 1.45 -5.21 7.53
CA GLN A 9 2.41 -4.46 6.71
C GLN A 9 3.00 -5.31 5.59
N ARG A 10 3.31 -6.58 5.86
CA ARG A 10 3.78 -7.51 4.83
C ARG A 10 2.70 -7.78 3.79
N GLU A 11 1.46 -7.89 4.22
CA GLU A 11 0.34 -8.10 3.32
C GLU A 11 0.10 -6.89 2.42
N LEU A 12 0.20 -5.67 2.98
CA LEU A 12 0.16 -4.45 2.18
C LEU A 12 1.24 -4.45 1.10
N ALA A 13 2.46 -4.83 1.46
CA ALA A 13 3.56 -4.92 0.50
C ALA A 13 3.23 -5.90 -0.64
N LYS A 14 2.64 -7.05 -0.32
CA LYS A 14 2.22 -8.02 -1.33
C LYS A 14 1.17 -7.44 -2.26
N PHE A 15 0.19 -6.72 -1.73
CA PHE A 15 -0.85 -6.09 -2.56
C PHE A 15 -0.28 -4.99 -3.44
N ILE A 16 0.67 -4.19 -2.93
CA ILE A 16 1.34 -3.18 -3.75
C ILE A 16 2.03 -3.85 -4.94
N ARG A 17 2.78 -4.92 -4.70
CA ARG A 17 3.47 -5.66 -5.76
C ARG A 17 2.50 -6.29 -6.76
N ALA A 18 1.42 -6.87 -6.25
CA ALA A 18 0.39 -7.47 -7.11
C ALA A 18 -0.27 -6.43 -8.00
N GLY A 19 -0.65 -5.28 -7.43
CA GLY A 19 -1.22 -4.19 -8.20
C GLY A 19 -0.22 -3.58 -9.18
N ALA A 20 1.05 -3.49 -8.77
CA ALA A 20 2.12 -2.97 -9.62
C ALA A 20 2.36 -3.83 -10.86
N SER A 21 2.12 -5.14 -10.77
CA SER A 21 2.28 -6.04 -11.91
C SER A 21 1.18 -5.87 -12.96
N ARG A 22 0.11 -5.14 -12.65
CA ARG A 22 -1.05 -4.99 -13.52
C ARG A 22 -0.99 -3.77 -14.43
N GLY A 23 -0.11 -2.81 -14.14
CA GLY A 23 -0.01 -1.60 -14.95
C GLY A 23 1.09 -0.68 -14.47
N PRO A 24 1.35 0.41 -15.21
CA PRO A 24 2.41 1.35 -14.87
C PRO A 24 2.08 2.16 -13.61
N GLN A 25 3.10 2.81 -13.07
CA GLN A 25 2.93 3.72 -11.95
C GLN A 25 2.42 5.07 -12.46
N CYS A 26 1.46 5.64 -11.73
CA CYS A 26 1.01 7.00 -12.00
C CYS A 26 1.23 7.89 -10.78
N PHE A 27 1.07 9.19 -10.98
CA PHE A 27 1.35 10.20 -9.96
C PHE A 27 0.21 11.22 -9.92
N GLY A 28 -0.07 11.71 -8.73
CA GLY A 28 -1.11 12.73 -8.54
C GLY A 28 -2.54 12.21 -8.47
N SER A 29 -2.75 10.92 -8.70
CA SER A 29 -4.05 10.29 -8.56
C SER A 29 -3.86 8.81 -8.24
N TYR A 30 -4.92 8.15 -7.75
CA TYR A 30 -4.84 6.73 -7.44
C TYR A 30 -4.75 5.88 -8.70
N PHE A 31 -5.46 6.29 -9.74
CA PHE A 31 -5.52 5.60 -11.03
C PHE A 31 -5.47 6.62 -12.15
N ASP A 32 -4.99 6.21 -13.33
CA ASP A 32 -5.03 7.04 -14.51
C ASP A 32 -5.76 6.32 -15.67
N GLU A 33 -5.93 7.04 -16.77
CA GLU A 33 -6.66 6.55 -17.95
C GLU A 33 -5.93 5.42 -18.68
N LYS A 34 -4.64 5.25 -18.41
CA LYS A 34 -3.79 4.25 -19.08
C LYS A 34 -3.68 2.95 -18.29
N GLY A 35 -4.48 2.79 -17.26
CA GLY A 35 -4.42 1.63 -16.38
C GLY A 35 -3.31 1.71 -15.34
N GLY A 36 -2.74 2.89 -15.13
CA GLY A 36 -1.71 3.10 -14.10
C GLY A 36 -2.29 3.25 -12.71
N SER A 37 -1.46 3.04 -11.70
CA SER A 37 -1.82 3.24 -10.30
C SER A 37 -0.65 3.78 -9.50
N CYS A 38 -0.95 4.58 -8.46
CA CYS A 38 0.04 4.90 -7.44
C CYS A 38 0.16 3.71 -6.47
N ALA A 39 1.03 3.84 -5.46
CA ALA A 39 1.22 2.75 -4.49
C ALA A 39 -0.08 2.38 -3.77
N LEU A 40 -0.85 3.37 -3.32
CA LEU A 40 -2.13 3.11 -2.64
C LEU A 40 -3.17 2.56 -3.62
N GLY A 41 -3.23 3.11 -4.83
CA GLY A 41 -4.10 2.58 -5.87
C GLY A 41 -3.80 1.13 -6.21
N ALA A 42 -2.51 0.76 -6.20
CA ALA A 42 -2.09 -0.62 -6.44
C ALA A 42 -2.67 -1.57 -5.39
N VAL A 43 -2.74 -1.15 -4.11
CA VAL A 43 -3.37 -1.95 -3.05
C VAL A 43 -4.85 -2.17 -3.39
N TYR A 44 -5.57 -1.10 -3.72
CA TYR A 44 -7.01 -1.20 -4.03
C TYR A 44 -7.27 -2.05 -5.26
N ASP A 45 -6.45 -1.90 -6.29
CA ASP A 45 -6.57 -2.69 -7.52
C ASP A 45 -6.37 -4.18 -7.24
N ALA A 46 -5.35 -4.52 -6.46
CA ALA A 46 -5.08 -5.91 -6.09
C ALA A 46 -6.24 -6.50 -5.28
N VAL A 47 -6.76 -5.74 -4.32
CA VAL A 47 -7.91 -6.17 -3.50
C VAL A 47 -9.14 -6.39 -4.37
N TYR A 48 -9.40 -5.49 -5.31
CA TYR A 48 -10.54 -5.59 -6.22
C TYR A 48 -10.51 -6.88 -7.04
N HIS A 49 -9.31 -7.35 -7.40
CA HIS A 49 -9.14 -8.55 -8.22
C HIS A 49 -9.00 -9.84 -7.42
N LEU A 50 -9.13 -9.78 -6.08
CA LEU A 50 -9.14 -11.00 -5.27
C LEU A 50 -10.38 -11.85 -5.57
N PRO A 51 -10.23 -13.19 -5.51
CA PRO A 51 -11.39 -14.07 -5.64
C PRO A 51 -12.41 -13.77 -4.54
N ARG A 52 -13.67 -13.67 -4.91
CA ARG A 52 -14.76 -13.46 -3.95
C ARG A 52 -15.23 -14.79 -3.42
N GLU A 53 -15.20 -14.95 -2.11
CA GLU A 53 -15.69 -16.15 -1.44
C GLU A 53 -17.02 -15.85 -0.76
N HIS A 54 -17.97 -16.79 -0.92
CA HIS A 54 -19.26 -16.74 -0.23
C HIS A 54 -20.06 -15.44 -0.44
N GLY A 55 -19.90 -14.80 -1.61
CA GLY A 55 -20.62 -13.58 -1.93
C GLY A 55 -20.16 -12.32 -1.20
N LYS A 56 -19.12 -12.40 -0.38
CA LYS A 56 -18.56 -11.22 0.30
C LYS A 56 -17.71 -10.41 -0.65
N LEU A 57 -17.90 -9.10 -0.63
CA LEU A 57 -17.11 -8.18 -1.46
C LEU A 57 -15.67 -8.09 -0.97
N ILE A 58 -15.47 -8.11 0.34
CA ILE A 58 -14.16 -7.99 0.97
C ILE A 58 -14.08 -9.04 2.08
N PRO A 59 -13.08 -9.94 2.06
CA PRO A 59 -12.86 -10.86 3.17
C PRO A 59 -12.63 -10.12 4.48
N ASP A 60 -13.10 -10.70 5.59
CA ASP A 60 -13.04 -10.06 6.91
C ASP A 60 -11.62 -9.65 7.31
N HIS A 61 -10.60 -10.44 6.95
CA HIS A 61 -9.22 -10.10 7.30
C HIS A 61 -8.71 -8.83 6.64
N LEU A 62 -9.32 -8.41 5.52
CA LEU A 62 -8.93 -7.18 4.85
C LEU A 62 -9.43 -5.93 5.55
N GLU A 63 -10.45 -6.03 6.39
CA GLU A 63 -10.89 -4.90 7.21
C GLU A 63 -9.77 -4.43 8.13
N ARG A 64 -9.01 -5.37 8.69
CA ARG A 64 -7.85 -5.05 9.52
C ARG A 64 -6.75 -4.37 8.70
N LEU A 65 -6.59 -4.79 7.45
CA LEU A 65 -5.63 -4.18 6.53
C LEU A 65 -5.98 -2.71 6.28
N PHE A 66 -7.25 -2.42 5.98
CA PHE A 66 -7.70 -1.05 5.76
C PHE A 66 -7.59 -0.21 7.03
N ARG A 67 -7.87 -0.80 8.19
CA ARG A 67 -7.69 -0.13 9.48
C ARG A 67 -6.23 0.23 9.71
N CYS A 68 -5.31 -0.67 9.34
CA CYS A 68 -3.88 -0.41 9.40
C CYS A 68 -3.50 0.82 8.56
N LEU A 69 -4.05 0.94 7.35
CA LEU A 69 -3.81 2.11 6.49
C LEU A 69 -4.26 3.41 7.14
N ASP A 70 -5.35 3.39 7.90
CA ASP A 70 -5.92 4.61 8.51
C ASP A 70 -5.29 4.95 9.86
N GLU A 71 -4.93 3.96 10.65
CA GLU A 71 -4.56 4.17 12.05
C GLU A 71 -3.07 4.14 12.33
N VAL A 72 -2.29 3.42 11.52
CA VAL A 72 -0.85 3.30 11.76
C VAL A 72 -0.14 4.52 11.19
N THR A 73 0.55 5.25 12.07
CA THR A 73 1.34 6.43 11.68
C THR A 73 2.80 6.03 11.58
N LYS A 74 3.44 6.45 10.49
CA LYS A 74 4.86 6.21 10.24
C LYS A 74 5.58 7.50 9.93
N ARG A 75 6.86 7.54 10.26
CA ARG A 75 7.74 8.63 9.82
C ARG A 75 8.18 8.34 8.39
N CYS A 76 8.23 9.38 7.56
CA CYS A 76 8.70 9.24 6.18
C CYS A 76 10.14 8.72 6.17
N PRO A 77 10.43 7.66 5.42
CA PRO A 77 11.78 7.08 5.36
C PRO A 77 12.74 7.85 4.46
N HIS A 78 12.24 8.81 3.67
CA HIS A 78 13.09 9.58 2.78
C HIS A 78 14.02 10.48 3.59
N GLU A 79 15.30 10.46 3.25
CA GLU A 79 16.32 11.23 3.97
C GLU A 79 15.99 12.74 3.95
N GLY A 80 16.02 13.34 5.12
CA GLY A 80 15.72 14.77 5.26
C GLY A 80 14.24 15.11 5.37
N CYS A 81 13.34 14.16 5.15
CA CYS A 81 11.92 14.37 5.34
C CYS A 81 11.52 14.00 6.76
N HIS A 82 10.78 14.88 7.43
CA HIS A 82 10.40 14.67 8.83
C HIS A 82 8.89 14.49 9.00
N LYS A 83 8.16 14.29 7.91
CA LYS A 83 6.71 14.12 7.97
C LYS A 83 6.34 12.81 8.64
N ARG A 84 5.29 12.86 9.47
CA ARG A 84 4.65 11.69 10.06
C ARG A 84 3.23 11.64 9.54
N LEU A 85 2.86 10.53 8.92
CA LEU A 85 1.55 10.39 8.29
C LEU A 85 1.00 8.99 8.58
N PRO A 86 -0.33 8.83 8.63
CA PRO A 86 -0.92 7.50 8.54
C PRO A 86 -0.46 6.80 7.27
N LEU A 87 -0.50 5.46 7.26
CA LEU A 87 0.06 4.69 6.15
C LEU A 87 -0.55 5.04 4.79
N ALA A 88 -1.86 5.24 4.70
CA ALA A 88 -2.47 5.55 3.42
C ALA A 88 -1.92 6.86 2.82
N PRO A 89 -1.96 8.01 3.52
CA PRO A 89 -1.32 9.22 3.01
C PRO A 89 0.19 9.07 2.82
N MET A 90 0.86 8.25 3.66
CA MET A 90 2.30 8.03 3.52
C MET A 90 2.64 7.35 2.20
N LEU A 91 1.86 6.35 1.79
CA LEU A 91 2.08 5.67 0.51
C LEU A 91 1.94 6.66 -0.66
N VAL A 92 0.95 7.54 -0.61
CA VAL A 92 0.76 8.59 -1.61
C VAL A 92 1.94 9.58 -1.58
N HIS A 93 2.36 9.98 -0.40
CA HIS A 93 3.48 10.92 -0.22
C HIS A 93 4.78 10.37 -0.81
N LEU A 94 5.11 9.11 -0.53
CA LEU A 94 6.31 8.47 -1.09
C LEU A 94 6.21 8.35 -2.61
N ASN A 95 5.03 8.01 -3.11
CA ASN A 95 4.79 7.86 -4.53
C ASN A 95 4.89 9.18 -5.28
N ASP A 96 4.23 10.23 -4.78
CA ASP A 96 4.06 11.49 -5.52
C ASP A 96 5.14 12.51 -5.20
N ASP A 97 5.48 12.71 -3.93
CA ASP A 97 6.40 13.75 -3.51
C ASP A 97 7.87 13.32 -3.61
N HIS A 98 8.15 12.06 -3.26
CA HIS A 98 9.51 11.53 -3.33
C HIS A 98 9.78 10.67 -4.56
N VAL A 99 8.75 10.38 -5.33
CA VAL A 99 8.84 9.63 -6.59
C VAL A 99 9.48 8.26 -6.39
N TRP A 100 9.16 7.61 -5.27
CA TRP A 100 9.59 6.24 -5.03
C TRP A 100 8.82 5.29 -5.93
N THR A 101 9.47 4.25 -6.41
CA THR A 101 8.76 3.20 -7.13
C THR A 101 7.86 2.42 -6.16
N ARG A 102 6.81 1.82 -6.69
CA ARG A 102 5.93 0.96 -5.88
C ARG A 102 6.71 -0.19 -5.24
N GLU A 103 7.70 -0.74 -5.96
CA GLU A 103 8.56 -1.78 -5.42
C GLU A 103 9.39 -1.29 -4.24
N GLN A 104 9.95 -0.09 -4.33
CA GLN A 104 10.70 0.52 -3.21
C GLN A 104 9.81 0.70 -1.99
N ILE A 105 8.57 1.14 -2.19
CA ILE A 105 7.60 1.33 -1.10
C ILE A 105 7.26 -0.02 -0.46
N ALA A 106 7.03 -1.05 -1.28
CA ALA A 106 6.76 -2.40 -0.79
C ALA A 106 7.95 -2.96 -0.01
N ASP A 107 9.17 -2.76 -0.50
CA ASP A 107 10.39 -3.18 0.19
C ASP A 107 10.53 -2.51 1.55
N TRP A 108 10.23 -1.21 1.63
CA TRP A 108 10.24 -0.47 2.90
C TRP A 108 9.24 -1.05 3.89
N LEU A 109 8.01 -1.31 3.48
CA LEU A 109 7.00 -1.92 4.35
C LEU A 109 7.44 -3.28 4.86
N THR A 110 8.05 -4.08 4.01
CA THR A 110 8.57 -5.40 4.38
C THR A 110 9.70 -5.27 5.41
N ALA A 111 10.63 -4.33 5.21
CA ALA A 111 11.74 -4.09 6.13
C ALA A 111 11.24 -3.61 7.49
N GLU A 112 10.25 -2.71 7.51
CA GLU A 112 9.66 -2.20 8.75
C GLU A 112 8.91 -3.27 9.54
N SER A 113 8.52 -4.36 8.89
CA SER A 113 7.77 -5.44 9.52
C SER A 113 8.66 -6.54 10.12
N GLN A 114 9.97 -6.39 10.00
CA GLN A 114 10.91 -7.39 10.54
C GLN A 114 11.30 -7.16 12.01
#